data_c01a147438606433a5fbe4e40b913fb6
#
_entry.id   c01a147438606433a5fbe4e40b913fb6
#
_cell.length_a   1.000
_cell.length_b   1.000
_cell.length_c   1.000
_cell.angle_alpha   90.00
_cell.angle_beta   90.00
_cell.angle_gamma   90.00
#
_symmetry.space_group_name_H-M   'P 1'
#
loop_
_entity.id
_entity.type
_entity.pdbx_description
1 polymer ?
#
loop_
_entity_poly.entity_id
_entity_poly.type
_entity_poly.pdbx_seq_one_letter_code
_entity_poly.pdbx_strand_id
1 'polypeptide(L)'
;MSLVWTKDCSVGHPQVDDQHRKLFDAANRLFDAMKAGQGREVVGPLINFLADYVDKHFKAEEALMASSGYQDTWRHQGEHQAFVETFQKLAAQYEREGAGPVLSIQLQRTVSDWLMDHILKSDRRVGLHLQQSKAA
;
A
#
# COMPACT_ATOMS: atom_id res chain seq x y z
N MET A 1 4.16 -8.71 -13.27
CA MET A 1 4.01 -7.24 -13.34
C MET A 1 4.63 -6.61 -12.12
N SER A 2 5.53 -5.67 -12.32
CA SER A 2 6.16 -4.95 -11.22
C SER A 2 5.52 -3.59 -11.05
N LEU A 3 5.41 -3.14 -9.81
CA LEU A 3 5.05 -1.77 -9.50
C LEU A 3 6.27 -0.89 -9.75
N VAL A 4 6.10 0.20 -10.50
CA VAL A 4 7.18 1.14 -10.79
C VAL A 4 6.76 2.53 -10.33
N TRP A 5 7.54 3.10 -9.41
CA TRP A 5 7.29 4.48 -8.98
C TRP A 5 7.84 5.45 -10.02
N THR A 6 7.00 6.36 -10.46
CA THR A 6 7.38 7.41 -11.41
C THR A 6 6.99 8.76 -10.83
N LYS A 7 7.37 9.85 -11.52
CA LYS A 7 7.01 11.20 -11.10
C LYS A 7 5.50 11.40 -10.99
N ASP A 8 4.74 10.67 -11.80
CA ASP A 8 3.27 10.73 -11.74
C ASP A 8 2.72 10.22 -10.43
N CYS A 9 3.48 9.38 -9.72
CA CYS A 9 3.10 8.85 -8.41
C CYS A 9 3.39 9.83 -7.28
N SER A 10 4.15 10.90 -7.52
CA SER A 10 4.48 11.87 -6.47
C SER A 10 3.24 12.62 -6.02
N VAL A 11 3.10 12.75 -4.70
CA VAL A 11 2.04 13.54 -4.08
C VAL A 11 2.55 14.90 -3.60
N GLY A 12 3.82 15.22 -3.90
CA GLY A 12 4.42 16.50 -3.52
C GLY A 12 4.85 16.57 -2.07
N HIS A 13 4.94 15.46 -1.37
CA HIS A 13 5.40 15.37 0.01
C HIS A 13 6.54 14.34 0.06
N PRO A 14 7.80 14.80 0.26
CA PRO A 14 8.96 13.89 0.14
C PRO A 14 8.90 12.66 1.03
N GLN A 15 8.44 12.81 2.27
CA GLN A 15 8.35 11.68 3.20
C GLN A 15 7.31 10.66 2.75
N VAL A 16 6.14 11.12 2.30
CA VAL A 16 5.09 10.23 1.80
C VAL A 16 5.54 9.54 0.51
N ASP A 17 6.18 10.29 -0.40
CA ASP A 17 6.73 9.71 -1.63
C ASP A 17 7.76 8.63 -1.34
N ASP A 18 8.64 8.84 -0.37
CA ASP A 18 9.63 7.84 0.03
C ASP A 18 8.96 6.58 0.59
N GLN A 19 7.93 6.75 1.39
CA GLN A 19 7.15 5.64 1.94
C GLN A 19 6.47 4.84 0.83
N HIS A 20 5.94 5.53 -0.19
CA HIS A 20 5.32 4.86 -1.34
C HIS A 20 6.33 4.06 -2.15
N ARG A 21 7.55 4.59 -2.35
CA ARG A 21 8.61 3.83 -3.02
C ARG A 21 8.95 2.55 -2.26
N LYS A 22 9.02 2.64 -0.94
CA LYS A 22 9.30 1.47 -0.09
C LYS A 22 8.17 0.45 -0.11
N LEU A 23 6.92 0.92 -0.19
CA LEU A 23 5.76 0.05 -0.37
C LEU A 23 5.82 -0.71 -1.69
N PHE A 24 6.15 -0.02 -2.78
CA PHE A 24 6.30 -0.64 -4.08
C PHE A 24 7.40 -1.71 -4.05
N ASP A 25 8.52 -1.38 -3.41
CA ASP A 25 9.66 -2.30 -3.28
C ASP A 25 9.27 -3.56 -2.50
N ALA A 26 8.59 -3.39 -1.37
CA ALA A 26 8.12 -4.51 -0.55
C ALA A 26 7.12 -5.39 -1.31
N ALA A 27 6.17 -4.77 -2.02
CA ALA A 27 5.19 -5.49 -2.82
C ALA A 27 5.87 -6.28 -3.94
N ASN A 28 6.83 -5.66 -4.63
CA ASN A 28 7.55 -6.32 -5.71
C ASN A 28 8.36 -7.52 -5.22
N ARG A 29 8.97 -7.42 -4.05
CA ARG A 29 9.70 -8.55 -3.45
C ARG A 29 8.77 -9.73 -3.21
N LEU A 30 7.58 -9.46 -2.69
CA LEU A 30 6.56 -10.48 -2.47
C LEU A 30 6.15 -11.13 -3.80
N PHE A 31 5.86 -10.32 -4.81
CA PHE A 31 5.43 -10.82 -6.11
C PHE A 31 6.50 -11.68 -6.78
N ASP A 32 7.77 -11.24 -6.71
CA ASP A 32 8.89 -11.98 -7.29
C ASP A 32 9.08 -13.32 -6.60
N ALA A 33 8.97 -13.36 -5.26
CA ALA A 33 9.09 -14.60 -4.49
C ALA A 33 7.98 -15.59 -4.85
N MET A 34 6.76 -15.10 -5.00
CA MET A 34 5.62 -15.95 -5.39
C MET A 34 5.78 -16.47 -6.82
N LYS A 35 6.23 -15.62 -7.74
CA LYS A 35 6.48 -15.98 -9.13
C LYS A 35 7.58 -17.04 -9.25
N ALA A 36 8.61 -16.94 -8.40
CA ALA A 36 9.71 -17.90 -8.36
C ALA A 36 9.32 -19.23 -7.69
N GLY A 37 8.10 -19.33 -7.17
CA GLY A 37 7.63 -20.56 -6.50
C GLY A 37 8.27 -20.82 -5.16
N GLN A 38 8.73 -19.75 -4.47
CA GLN A 38 9.34 -19.90 -3.15
C GLN A 38 8.31 -20.30 -2.10
N GLY A 39 8.75 -21.07 -1.11
CA GLY A 39 7.88 -21.63 -0.09
C GLY A 39 7.47 -20.65 0.99
N ARG A 40 6.69 -21.14 1.96
CA ARG A 40 6.13 -20.34 3.04
C ARG A 40 7.20 -19.69 3.91
N GLU A 41 8.36 -20.31 4.05
CA GLU A 41 9.46 -19.77 4.85
C GLU A 41 10.05 -18.49 4.26
N VAL A 42 9.82 -18.22 2.97
CA VAL A 42 10.22 -16.98 2.30
C VAL A 42 9.04 -16.06 2.10
N VAL A 43 7.94 -16.58 1.56
CA VAL A 43 6.76 -15.78 1.19
C VAL A 43 6.01 -15.29 2.43
N GLY A 44 5.86 -16.13 3.45
CA GLY A 44 5.16 -15.74 4.68
C GLY A 44 5.73 -14.49 5.34
N PRO A 45 7.05 -14.45 5.61
CA PRO A 45 7.65 -13.23 6.17
C PRO A 45 7.50 -12.00 5.28
N LEU A 46 7.50 -12.15 3.96
CA LEU A 46 7.30 -11.03 3.03
C LEU A 46 5.87 -10.49 3.11
N ILE A 47 4.88 -11.38 3.24
CA ILE A 47 3.49 -10.96 3.44
C ILE A 47 3.36 -10.16 4.74
N ASN A 48 3.95 -10.66 5.82
CA ASN A 48 3.92 -10.01 7.12
C ASN A 48 4.62 -8.66 7.10
N PHE A 49 5.75 -8.58 6.42
CA PHE A 49 6.50 -7.33 6.28
C PHE A 49 5.67 -6.28 5.54
N LEU A 50 5.04 -6.67 4.44
CA LEU A 50 4.19 -5.75 3.66
C LEU A 50 3.01 -5.28 4.49
N ALA A 51 2.33 -6.19 5.20
CA ALA A 51 1.21 -5.84 6.06
C ALA A 51 1.61 -4.83 7.14
N ASP A 52 2.75 -5.05 7.78
CA ASP A 52 3.25 -4.17 8.83
C ASP A 52 3.62 -2.80 8.28
N TYR A 53 4.28 -2.76 7.12
CA TYR A 53 4.69 -1.52 6.50
C TYR A 53 3.50 -0.70 6.01
N VAL A 54 2.50 -1.36 5.44
CA VAL A 54 1.24 -0.71 5.03
C VAL A 54 0.56 -0.07 6.24
N ASP A 55 0.47 -0.78 7.36
CA ASP A 55 -0.15 -0.27 8.56
C ASP A 55 0.58 0.98 9.09
N LYS A 56 1.90 0.93 9.15
CA LYS A 56 2.72 2.06 9.60
C LYS A 56 2.56 3.26 8.68
N HIS A 57 2.57 3.02 7.36
CA HIS A 57 2.40 4.09 6.39
C HIS A 57 1.02 4.75 6.52
N PHE A 58 -0.04 3.94 6.64
CA PHE A 58 -1.40 4.47 6.78
C PHE A 58 -1.53 5.32 8.04
N LYS A 59 -0.97 4.87 9.16
CA LYS A 59 -1.01 5.62 10.41
C LYS A 59 -0.25 6.94 10.31
N ALA A 60 0.91 6.94 9.66
CA ALA A 60 1.69 8.15 9.44
C ALA A 60 0.91 9.16 8.59
N GLU A 61 0.27 8.70 7.52
CA GLU A 61 -0.53 9.55 6.65
C GLU A 61 -1.76 10.08 7.37
N GLU A 62 -2.43 9.25 8.16
CA GLU A 62 -3.59 9.64 8.96
C GLU A 62 -3.21 10.71 9.99
N ALA A 63 -2.03 10.61 10.58
CA ALA A 63 -1.53 11.63 11.49
C ALA A 63 -1.31 12.97 10.77
N LEU A 64 -0.79 12.94 9.55
CA LEU A 64 -0.62 14.14 8.73
C LEU A 64 -1.96 14.77 8.37
N MET A 65 -2.94 13.95 8.02
CA MET A 65 -4.28 14.44 7.71
C MET A 65 -4.93 15.08 8.93
N ALA A 66 -4.82 14.46 10.09
CA ALA A 66 -5.39 14.97 11.33
C ALA A 66 -4.73 16.28 11.75
N SER A 67 -3.41 16.34 11.72
CA SER A 67 -2.67 17.54 12.15
C SER A 67 -2.84 18.72 11.20
N SER A 68 -3.16 18.48 9.93
CA SER A 68 -3.36 19.51 8.91
C SER A 68 -4.82 19.91 8.69
N GLY A 69 -5.76 19.25 9.37
CA GLY A 69 -7.18 19.54 9.23
C GLY A 69 -7.78 19.14 7.89
N TYR A 70 -7.35 18.03 7.31
CA TYR A 70 -7.85 17.55 6.03
C TYR A 70 -9.33 17.15 6.14
N GLN A 71 -10.17 17.70 5.26
CA GLN A 71 -11.62 17.54 5.34
C GLN A 71 -12.09 16.11 5.11
N ASP A 72 -11.45 15.39 4.18
CA ASP A 72 -11.84 14.02 3.80
C ASP A 72 -11.10 12.94 4.58
N THR A 73 -10.56 13.26 5.75
CA THR A 73 -9.81 12.32 6.59
C THR A 73 -10.58 11.03 6.84
N TRP A 74 -11.85 11.13 7.21
CA TRP A 74 -12.65 9.96 7.54
C TRP A 74 -12.84 9.03 6.34
N ARG A 75 -13.14 9.61 5.18
CA ARG A 75 -13.28 8.84 3.95
C ARG A 75 -11.97 8.12 3.60
N HIS A 76 -10.85 8.83 3.72
CA HIS A 76 -9.52 8.30 3.43
C HIS A 76 -9.16 7.15 4.38
N GLN A 77 -9.45 7.31 5.67
CA GLN A 77 -9.28 6.22 6.66
C GLN A 77 -10.12 5.00 6.30
N GLY A 78 -11.33 5.20 5.81
CA GLY A 78 -12.19 4.11 5.34
C GLY A 78 -11.57 3.33 4.20
N GLU A 79 -10.92 4.03 3.26
CA GLU A 79 -10.19 3.37 2.16
C GLU A 79 -9.03 2.53 2.68
N HIS A 80 -8.26 3.07 3.64
CA HIS A 80 -7.17 2.33 4.28
C HIS A 80 -7.68 1.07 4.97
N GLN A 81 -8.75 1.18 5.74
CA GLN A 81 -9.31 0.05 6.46
C GLN A 81 -9.82 -1.04 5.51
N ALA A 82 -10.48 -0.65 4.43
CA ALA A 82 -10.97 -1.60 3.42
C ALA A 82 -9.82 -2.39 2.80
N PHE A 83 -8.70 -1.73 2.51
CA PHE A 83 -7.52 -2.42 1.98
C PHE A 83 -6.94 -3.40 2.99
N VAL A 84 -6.78 -2.98 4.24
CA VAL A 84 -6.23 -3.83 5.30
C VAL A 84 -7.08 -5.09 5.45
N GLU A 85 -8.40 -4.95 5.48
CA GLU A 85 -9.31 -6.09 5.62
C GLU A 85 -9.18 -7.05 4.43
N THR A 86 -9.13 -6.51 3.20
CA THR A 86 -8.98 -7.33 2.00
C THR A 86 -7.63 -8.06 2.01
N PHE A 87 -6.56 -7.36 2.35
CA PHE A 87 -5.23 -7.95 2.41
C PHE A 87 -5.16 -9.05 3.47
N GLN A 88 -5.76 -8.82 4.65
CA GLN A 88 -5.78 -9.82 5.72
C GLN A 88 -6.50 -11.10 5.29
N LYS A 89 -7.60 -10.97 4.54
CA LYS A 89 -8.32 -12.14 4.01
C LYS A 89 -7.46 -12.94 3.05
N LEU A 90 -6.74 -12.25 2.15
CA LEU A 90 -5.85 -12.92 1.20
C LEU A 90 -4.66 -13.57 1.91
N ALA A 91 -4.10 -12.91 2.91
CA ALA A 91 -3.01 -13.47 3.72
C ALA A 91 -3.47 -14.71 4.48
N ALA A 92 -4.67 -14.69 5.06
CA ALA A 92 -5.23 -15.86 5.75
C ALA A 92 -5.49 -17.02 4.78
N GLN A 93 -5.94 -16.72 3.57
CA GLN A 93 -6.13 -17.74 2.53
C GLN A 93 -4.79 -18.37 2.15
N TYR A 94 -3.74 -17.56 2.02
CA TYR A 94 -2.39 -18.06 1.77
C TYR A 94 -1.92 -19.01 2.88
N GLU A 95 -2.18 -18.66 4.14
CA GLU A 95 -1.80 -19.51 5.28
C GLU A 95 -2.47 -20.88 5.22
N ARG A 96 -3.75 -20.94 4.80
CA ARG A 96 -4.50 -22.19 4.72
C ARG A 96 -4.15 -23.04 3.48
N GLU A 97 -3.97 -22.38 2.34
CA GLU A 97 -3.94 -23.07 1.04
C GLU A 97 -2.58 -23.05 0.35
N GLY A 98 -1.69 -22.16 0.79
CA GLY A 98 -0.44 -21.92 0.09
C GLY A 98 -0.64 -21.09 -1.16
N ALA A 99 0.46 -20.82 -1.88
CA ALA A 99 0.44 -19.95 -3.06
C ALA A 99 0.20 -20.77 -4.33
N GLY A 100 -1.06 -21.05 -4.64
CA GLY A 100 -1.42 -21.53 -5.97
C GLY A 100 -1.38 -20.37 -6.97
N PRO A 101 -1.36 -20.66 -8.29
CA PRO A 101 -1.28 -19.62 -9.32
C PRO A 101 -2.43 -18.61 -9.24
N VAL A 102 -3.63 -19.05 -8.94
CA VAL A 102 -4.81 -18.19 -8.86
C VAL A 102 -4.68 -17.20 -7.72
N LEU A 103 -4.30 -17.68 -6.52
CA LEU A 103 -4.15 -16.81 -5.36
C LEU A 103 -3.00 -15.81 -5.54
N SER A 104 -1.90 -16.25 -6.14
CA SER A 104 -0.76 -15.37 -6.43
C SER A 104 -1.15 -14.21 -7.35
N ILE A 105 -1.89 -14.51 -8.42
CA ILE A 105 -2.38 -13.49 -9.35
C ILE A 105 -3.36 -12.56 -8.65
N GLN A 106 -4.27 -13.13 -7.87
CA GLN A 106 -5.29 -12.36 -7.15
C GLN A 106 -4.67 -11.39 -6.15
N LEU A 107 -3.69 -11.87 -5.39
CA LEU A 107 -2.97 -11.04 -4.42
C LEU A 107 -2.21 -9.91 -5.12
N GLN A 108 -1.49 -10.23 -6.20
CA GLN A 108 -0.73 -9.24 -6.95
C GLN A 108 -1.64 -8.16 -7.53
N ARG A 109 -2.75 -8.55 -8.15
CA ARG A 109 -3.69 -7.59 -8.74
C ARG A 109 -4.34 -6.70 -7.68
N THR A 110 -4.81 -7.32 -6.60
CA THR A 110 -5.46 -6.57 -5.52
C THR A 110 -4.53 -5.51 -4.95
N VAL A 111 -3.31 -5.89 -4.63
CA VAL A 111 -2.33 -4.95 -4.05
C VAL A 111 -1.93 -3.88 -5.06
N SER A 112 -1.57 -4.27 -6.29
CA SER A 112 -1.09 -3.34 -7.30
C SER A 112 -2.17 -2.34 -7.72
N ASP A 113 -3.36 -2.82 -8.03
CA ASP A 113 -4.44 -1.95 -8.49
C ASP A 113 -4.89 -1.00 -7.39
N TRP A 114 -5.00 -1.50 -6.15
CA TRP A 114 -5.41 -0.66 -5.05
C TRP A 114 -4.37 0.42 -4.74
N LEU A 115 -3.09 0.05 -4.68
CA LEU A 115 -2.02 1.01 -4.38
C LEU A 115 -1.95 2.11 -5.44
N MET A 116 -1.97 1.74 -6.71
CA MET A 116 -1.91 2.72 -7.79
C MET A 116 -3.12 3.64 -7.79
N ASP A 117 -4.32 3.09 -7.66
CA ASP A 117 -5.54 3.90 -7.64
C ASP A 117 -5.57 4.84 -6.44
N HIS A 118 -5.25 4.33 -5.25
CA HIS A 118 -5.26 5.11 -4.02
C HIS A 118 -4.22 6.23 -4.05
N ILE A 119 -2.99 5.94 -4.49
CA ILE A 119 -1.91 6.92 -4.56
C ILE A 119 -2.24 8.02 -5.58
N LEU A 120 -2.69 7.64 -6.77
CA LEU A 120 -2.95 8.60 -7.85
C LEU A 120 -4.17 9.48 -7.59
N LYS A 121 -5.11 9.01 -6.79
CA LYS A 121 -6.35 9.76 -6.49
C LYS A 121 -6.34 10.31 -5.08
N SER A 122 -6.45 9.43 -4.09
CA SER A 122 -6.67 9.84 -2.71
C SER A 122 -5.45 10.49 -2.07
N ASP A 123 -4.28 9.87 -2.22
CA ASP A 123 -3.04 10.40 -1.64
C ASP A 123 -2.61 11.70 -2.32
N ARG A 124 -2.85 11.82 -3.62
CA ARG A 124 -2.56 13.06 -4.33
C ARG A 124 -3.37 14.23 -3.78
N ARG A 125 -4.64 13.99 -3.43
CA ARG A 125 -5.47 15.02 -2.80
C ARG A 125 -4.92 15.44 -1.45
N VAL A 126 -4.45 14.50 -0.66
CA VAL A 126 -3.79 14.78 0.62
C VAL A 126 -2.54 15.62 0.39
N GLY A 127 -1.72 15.25 -0.60
CA GLY A 127 -0.51 16.00 -0.95
C GLY A 127 -0.81 17.45 -1.31
N LEU A 128 -1.83 17.68 -2.12
CA LEU A 128 -2.28 19.03 -2.48
C LEU A 128 -2.72 19.82 -1.25
N HIS A 129 -3.48 19.20 -0.36
CA HIS A 129 -3.93 19.82 0.87
C HIS A 129 -2.74 20.22 1.75
N LEU A 130 -1.75 19.36 1.90
CA LEU A 130 -0.56 19.64 2.70
C LEU A 130 0.24 20.80 2.13
N GLN A 131 0.36 20.92 0.81
CA GLN A 131 1.01 22.03 0.15
C GLN A 131 0.28 23.35 0.39
N GLN A 132 -1.03 23.35 0.28
CA GLN A 132 -1.87 24.52 0.54
C GLN A 132 -1.78 24.95 2.00
N SER A 133 -1.76 24.00 2.93
CA SER A 133 -1.63 24.24 4.36
C SER A 133 -0.31 24.93 4.69
N LYS A 134 0.79 24.57 4.01
CA LYS A 134 2.08 25.22 4.19
C LYS A 134 2.12 26.62 3.61
N ALA A 135 1.38 26.87 2.54
CA ALA A 135 1.31 28.17 1.89
C ALA A 135 0.50 29.19 2.70
N ALA A 136 -0.37 28.71 3.57
CA ALA A 136 -1.14 29.56 4.44
C ALA A 136 -0.33 30.00 5.65
#